data_171df71bb3661ccda3e8308b828099c3
#
_entry.id   171df71bb3661ccda3e8308b828099c3
#
_cell.length_a   1.000
_cell.length_b   1.000
_cell.length_c   1.000
_cell.angle_alpha   90.00
_cell.angle_beta   90.00
_cell.angle_gamma   90.00
#
_symmetry.space_group_name_H-M   'P 1'
#
loop_
_entity.id
_entity.type
_entity.pdbx_description
1 polymer ?
#
loop_
_entity_poly.entity_id
_entity_poly.type
_entity_poly.pdbx_seq_one_letter_code
_entity_poly.pdbx_strand_id
1 'polypeptide(L)'
;MKTSIKTNYAKFLFLFSILLLGNTVFAQDDETTEEKKFSISGTVDAYYRANLNSANSGDNYSVPGSAFANLPGFSLGMANVIASYEGDKVGFTADLVFGPRGTDAIFASPMYSNTGDIINQLYVYWNVSDKVTLTFGNWNTFLGYEVISPAGNFNYSTSYLFSWGPFSHTGLKADFDLGSDWSLMLAVMNPTDLTEFNPLGKYAYGAQLGYSGQYLNFLADNGAFEIDYTGGFDLSEKFYLGINGAYFDGANDGPGFYGAALYPQYKTSDVFTIGLRGEYFAEDGNFGAIGTGMSDSSVFAVTLTGSATIGDLVVKPELRLDSTSDDAFLDNDGAPISTLSSFLLAAIYSF
;
A
#
# COMPACT_ATOMS: atom_id res chain seq x y z
N MET A 1 -19.68 -20.07 -31.62
CA MET A 1 -19.80 -18.78 -30.97
C MET A 1 -18.53 -18.60 -30.15
N LYS A 2 -17.56 -17.87 -30.70
CA LYS A 2 -16.26 -17.63 -30.03
C LYS A 2 -16.35 -16.26 -29.35
N THR A 3 -16.50 -16.21 -28.05
CA THR A 3 -16.41 -14.98 -27.26
C THR A 3 -14.97 -14.85 -26.75
N SER A 4 -14.36 -13.79 -27.17
CA SER A 4 -12.97 -13.40 -26.97
C SER A 4 -12.66 -13.10 -25.50
N ILE A 5 -11.77 -13.88 -24.91
CA ILE A 5 -11.14 -13.60 -23.61
C ILE A 5 -9.87 -12.75 -23.90
N LYS A 6 -10.06 -11.47 -24.17
CA LYS A 6 -8.94 -10.52 -24.37
C LYS A 6 -8.88 -9.38 -23.33
N THR A 7 -9.59 -9.52 -22.20
CA THR A 7 -9.87 -8.36 -21.32
C THR A 7 -9.01 -8.30 -20.05
N ASN A 8 -8.16 -9.27 -19.75
CA ASN A 8 -7.52 -9.34 -18.43
C ASN A 8 -6.06 -8.87 -18.37
N TYR A 9 -5.33 -8.86 -19.49
CA TYR A 9 -3.96 -8.28 -19.49
C TYR A 9 -3.94 -6.77 -19.27
N ALA A 10 -5.02 -6.09 -19.66
CA ALA A 10 -5.22 -4.67 -19.39
C ALA A 10 -5.40 -4.36 -17.90
N LYS A 11 -5.81 -5.33 -17.07
CA LYS A 11 -6.09 -5.09 -15.66
C LYS A 11 -4.84 -5.10 -14.77
N PHE A 12 -3.79 -5.79 -15.19
CA PHE A 12 -2.52 -5.79 -14.44
C PHE A 12 -1.71 -4.50 -14.66
N LEU A 13 -1.65 -4.04 -15.89
CA LEU A 13 -1.24 -2.67 -16.21
C LEU A 13 -2.22 -1.64 -15.60
N PHE A 14 -3.47 -2.02 -15.32
CA PHE A 14 -4.54 -1.14 -14.88
C PHE A 14 -4.49 -0.80 -13.38
N LEU A 15 -3.99 -1.63 -12.49
CA LEU A 15 -3.70 -1.21 -11.11
C LEU A 15 -2.50 -0.24 -11.03
N PHE A 16 -1.57 -0.36 -11.98
CA PHE A 16 -0.48 0.61 -12.16
C PHE A 16 -0.91 1.81 -13.03
N SER A 17 -1.94 1.65 -13.87
CA SER A 17 -2.42 2.67 -14.83
C SER A 17 -3.76 3.34 -14.46
N ILE A 18 -4.43 2.98 -13.35
CA ILE A 18 -5.61 3.72 -12.84
C ILE A 18 -5.22 5.15 -12.42
N LEU A 19 -3.93 5.42 -12.20
CA LEU A 19 -3.39 6.77 -12.01
C LEU A 19 -3.21 7.57 -13.33
N LEU A 20 -3.47 6.99 -14.51
CA LEU A 20 -3.13 7.59 -15.81
C LEU A 20 -4.31 8.00 -16.69
N LEU A 21 -5.56 7.92 -16.23
CA LEU A 21 -6.72 8.35 -17.01
C LEU A 21 -7.36 9.63 -16.46
N GLY A 22 -6.58 10.71 -16.42
CA GLY A 22 -7.09 12.06 -16.38
C GLY A 22 -7.61 12.48 -17.76
N ASN A 23 -8.90 12.73 -17.86
CA ASN A 23 -9.62 13.13 -19.06
C ASN A 23 -9.02 14.36 -19.75
N THR A 24 -8.52 14.20 -20.97
CA THR A 24 -8.40 15.33 -21.90
C THR A 24 -9.63 15.34 -22.79
N VAL A 25 -10.65 16.09 -22.40
CA VAL A 25 -11.66 16.58 -23.32
C VAL A 25 -11.19 17.94 -23.81
N PHE A 26 -10.55 17.99 -24.99
CA PHE A 26 -10.60 19.16 -25.89
C PHE A 26 -10.23 18.77 -27.32
N ALA A 27 -11.18 19.04 -28.23
CA ALA A 27 -11.10 19.32 -29.66
C ALA A 27 -10.61 18.19 -30.58
N GLN A 28 -11.54 17.78 -31.43
CA GLN A 28 -11.29 17.09 -32.69
C GLN A 28 -10.29 17.88 -33.55
N ASP A 29 -9.18 17.21 -33.84
CA ASP A 29 -8.48 17.29 -35.11
C ASP A 29 -7.94 15.90 -35.40
N ASP A 30 -8.20 15.44 -36.64
CA ASP A 30 -7.76 14.15 -37.20
C ASP A 30 -6.22 14.17 -37.39
N GLU A 31 -5.48 13.93 -36.31
CA GLU A 31 -4.09 13.53 -36.34
C GLU A 31 -3.92 12.24 -35.57
N THR A 32 -3.24 11.27 -36.15
CA THR A 32 -2.81 10.04 -35.49
C THR A 32 -2.20 10.39 -34.14
N THR A 33 -2.99 10.17 -33.07
CA THR A 33 -2.54 10.38 -31.69
C THR A 33 -1.38 9.41 -31.40
N GLU A 34 -0.15 9.91 -31.55
CA GLU A 34 0.98 9.28 -30.87
C GLU A 34 0.65 9.25 -29.38
N GLU A 35 0.55 8.06 -28.80
CA GLU A 35 0.38 7.90 -27.36
C GLU A 35 1.46 8.70 -26.64
N LYS A 36 1.07 9.59 -25.73
CA LYS A 36 2.02 10.40 -24.98
C LYS A 36 2.88 9.47 -24.14
N LYS A 37 4.11 9.22 -24.57
CA LYS A 37 5.09 8.40 -23.85
C LYS A 37 5.52 9.01 -22.51
N PHE A 38 5.32 10.30 -22.31
CA PHE A 38 5.64 11.01 -21.07
C PHE A 38 4.37 11.47 -20.38
N SER A 39 4.25 11.21 -19.08
CA SER A 39 3.11 11.63 -18.27
C SER A 39 3.56 12.23 -16.94
N ILE A 40 2.71 13.12 -16.42
CA ILE A 40 2.78 13.64 -15.05
C ILE A 40 1.41 13.42 -14.44
N SER A 41 1.38 12.81 -13.25
CA SER A 41 0.19 12.59 -12.45
C SER A 41 0.52 12.80 -10.97
N GLY A 42 -0.48 12.79 -10.12
CA GLY A 42 -0.24 12.90 -8.70
C GLY A 42 -1.52 12.93 -7.88
N THR A 43 -1.34 13.01 -6.57
CA THR A 43 -2.44 13.12 -5.61
C THR A 43 -2.12 14.14 -4.53
N VAL A 44 -3.16 14.69 -3.93
CA VAL A 44 -3.08 15.53 -2.72
C VAL A 44 -4.19 15.10 -1.80
N ASP A 45 -3.89 14.89 -0.52
CA ASP A 45 -4.88 14.50 0.45
C ASP A 45 -4.72 15.19 1.81
N ALA A 46 -5.83 15.27 2.52
CA ALA A 46 -5.91 15.74 3.88
C ALA A 46 -7.03 14.98 4.61
N TYR A 47 -6.94 14.91 5.94
CA TYR A 47 -7.93 14.23 6.74
C TYR A 47 -8.24 14.94 8.06
N TYR A 48 -9.37 14.56 8.65
CA TYR A 48 -9.73 14.83 10.04
C TYR A 48 -9.93 13.49 10.75
N ARG A 49 -9.38 13.34 11.95
CA ARG A 49 -9.57 12.16 12.78
C ARG A 49 -9.97 12.55 14.21
N ALA A 50 -10.84 11.74 14.83
CA ALA A 50 -11.20 11.87 16.22
C ALA A 50 -11.32 10.49 16.87
N ASN A 51 -10.75 10.33 18.06
CA ASN A 51 -11.04 9.19 18.93
C ASN A 51 -12.45 9.37 19.52
N LEU A 52 -13.16 8.27 19.66
CA LEU A 52 -14.55 8.25 20.21
C LEU A 52 -14.57 7.83 21.67
N ASN A 53 -13.57 7.06 22.14
CA ASN A 53 -13.45 6.55 23.49
C ASN A 53 -12.08 6.81 24.15
N SER A 54 -11.27 7.67 23.54
CA SER A 54 -9.98 8.10 24.05
C SER A 54 -9.84 9.62 23.86
N ALA A 55 -8.94 10.24 24.59
CA ALA A 55 -8.65 11.66 24.44
C ALA A 55 -8.22 12.04 23.01
N ASN A 56 -8.53 13.26 22.59
CA ASN A 56 -8.15 13.81 21.30
C ASN A 56 -7.04 14.88 21.41
N SER A 57 -6.53 15.12 22.61
CA SER A 57 -5.49 16.12 22.88
C SER A 57 -4.81 15.84 24.21
N GLY A 58 -3.71 16.55 24.49
CA GLY A 58 -2.92 16.35 25.68
C GLY A 58 -2.05 15.10 25.60
N ASP A 59 -1.66 14.55 26.76
CA ASP A 59 -0.72 13.42 26.84
C ASP A 59 -1.41 12.05 26.84
N ASN A 60 -2.75 12.02 26.91
CA ASN A 60 -3.53 10.79 27.07
C ASN A 60 -4.21 10.33 25.77
N TYR A 61 -3.95 10.97 24.62
CA TYR A 61 -4.52 10.49 23.37
C TYR A 61 -3.89 9.15 22.97
N SER A 62 -4.68 8.28 22.36
CA SER A 62 -4.23 6.99 21.85
C SER A 62 -4.30 6.96 20.32
N VAL A 63 -3.41 6.18 19.73
CA VAL A 63 -3.37 5.88 18.29
C VAL A 63 -3.24 4.38 18.08
N PRO A 64 -3.77 3.83 16.98
CA PRO A 64 -3.52 2.42 16.64
C PRO A 64 -2.04 2.23 16.29
N GLY A 65 -1.54 1.01 16.42
CA GLY A 65 -0.19 0.63 16.04
C GLY A 65 0.04 0.52 14.52
N SER A 66 -0.98 0.84 13.70
CA SER A 66 -0.84 0.91 12.24
C SER A 66 -0.20 2.23 11.80
N ALA A 67 0.40 2.25 10.59
CA ALA A 67 0.97 3.47 10.00
C ALA A 67 -0.13 4.41 9.49
N PHE A 68 0.21 5.68 9.37
CA PHE A 68 -0.54 6.75 8.70
C PHE A 68 -1.92 7.10 9.30
N ALA A 69 -2.29 8.38 9.17
CA ALA A 69 -3.60 8.93 9.51
C ALA A 69 -4.07 8.66 10.96
N ASN A 70 -3.15 8.59 11.90
CA ASN A 70 -3.43 8.19 13.27
C ASN A 70 -3.61 9.35 14.26
N LEU A 71 -3.13 10.55 13.92
CA LEU A 71 -3.19 11.70 14.84
C LEU A 71 -4.59 12.33 14.84
N PRO A 72 -5.16 12.64 16.03
CA PRO A 72 -6.42 13.35 16.15
C PRO A 72 -6.33 14.79 15.61
N GLY A 73 -7.46 15.31 15.12
CA GLY A 73 -7.59 16.66 14.59
C GLY A 73 -7.49 16.73 13.08
N PHE A 74 -7.35 17.94 12.54
CA PHE A 74 -7.10 18.17 11.11
C PHE A 74 -5.64 17.94 10.80
N SER A 75 -5.36 17.17 9.77
CA SER A 75 -4.01 16.78 9.38
C SER A 75 -3.84 16.78 7.87
N LEU A 76 -2.61 17.05 7.46
CA LEU A 76 -2.16 16.79 6.10
C LEU A 76 -1.92 15.27 5.96
N GLY A 77 -2.23 14.71 4.79
CA GLY A 77 -1.80 13.39 4.41
C GLY A 77 -0.49 13.45 3.63
N MET A 78 -0.58 13.32 2.32
CA MET A 78 0.56 13.47 1.41
C MET A 78 0.17 14.24 0.16
N ALA A 79 1.17 14.74 -0.52
CA ALA A 79 1.10 15.06 -1.94
C ALA A 79 2.17 14.26 -2.64
N ASN A 80 1.87 13.71 -3.83
CA ASN A 80 2.89 13.13 -4.68
C ASN A 80 2.81 13.67 -6.10
N VAL A 81 3.96 13.66 -6.78
CA VAL A 81 4.11 13.97 -8.19
C VAL A 81 4.85 12.82 -8.84
N ILE A 82 4.19 12.16 -9.77
CA ILE A 82 4.74 11.04 -10.51
C ILE A 82 5.05 11.50 -11.94
N ALA A 83 6.33 11.45 -12.31
CA ALA A 83 6.75 11.62 -13.69
C ALA A 83 7.15 10.24 -14.25
N SER A 84 6.56 9.84 -15.36
CA SER A 84 6.90 8.58 -16.01
C SER A 84 7.06 8.74 -17.51
N TYR A 85 7.93 7.89 -18.07
CA TYR A 85 8.08 7.72 -19.51
C TYR A 85 7.91 6.23 -19.85
N GLU A 86 6.94 5.95 -20.68
CA GLU A 86 6.66 4.60 -21.17
C GLU A 86 7.12 4.48 -22.63
N GLY A 87 8.29 3.90 -22.80
CA GLY A 87 8.84 3.60 -24.12
C GLY A 87 8.72 2.11 -24.44
N ASP A 88 8.77 1.77 -25.73
CA ASP A 88 8.62 0.38 -26.21
C ASP A 88 9.70 -0.54 -25.63
N LYS A 89 10.90 -0.03 -25.45
CA LYS A 89 12.06 -0.80 -24.96
C LYS A 89 12.53 -0.40 -23.59
N VAL A 90 12.42 0.88 -23.25
CA VAL A 90 12.95 1.43 -21.99
C VAL A 90 12.00 2.50 -21.45
N GLY A 91 11.96 2.65 -20.15
CA GLY A 91 11.23 3.72 -19.50
C GLY A 91 11.72 3.98 -18.09
N PHE A 92 11.07 4.91 -17.42
CA PHE A 92 11.35 5.23 -16.02
C PHE A 92 10.09 5.67 -15.29
N THR A 93 10.17 5.60 -13.96
CA THR A 93 9.23 6.24 -13.04
C THR A 93 10.01 7.00 -11.98
N ALA A 94 9.57 8.23 -11.71
CA ALA A 94 10.01 9.04 -10.59
C ALA A 94 8.78 9.52 -9.83
N ASP A 95 8.57 8.98 -8.62
CA ASP A 95 7.47 9.33 -7.72
C ASP A 95 8.04 10.07 -6.52
N LEU A 96 7.76 11.37 -6.44
CA LEU A 96 8.19 12.26 -5.38
C LEU A 96 7.01 12.54 -4.45
N VAL A 97 7.23 12.40 -3.15
CA VAL A 97 6.21 12.57 -2.11
C VAL A 97 6.58 13.65 -1.12
N PHE A 98 5.54 14.27 -0.58
CA PHE A 98 5.64 15.36 0.40
C PHE A 98 4.53 15.18 1.45
N GLY A 99 4.74 15.75 2.65
CA GLY A 99 3.80 15.68 3.74
C GLY A 99 4.01 14.49 4.67
N PRO A 100 3.28 14.44 5.81
CA PRO A 100 3.52 13.46 6.87
C PRO A 100 3.49 12.00 6.38
N ARG A 101 2.43 11.60 5.68
CA ARG A 101 2.29 10.24 5.15
C ARG A 101 3.42 9.87 4.18
N GLY A 102 3.80 10.81 3.30
CA GLY A 102 4.91 10.58 2.36
C GLY A 102 6.23 10.40 3.09
N THR A 103 6.54 11.27 4.06
CA THR A 103 7.76 11.19 4.85
C THR A 103 7.81 9.92 5.70
N ASP A 104 6.70 9.55 6.33
CA ASP A 104 6.61 8.33 7.16
C ASP A 104 6.76 7.04 6.32
N ALA A 105 6.41 7.09 5.03
CA ALA A 105 6.53 5.94 4.13
C ALA A 105 7.95 5.72 3.60
N ILE A 106 8.83 6.71 3.73
CA ILE A 106 10.17 6.64 3.17
C ILE A 106 11.19 6.42 4.27
N PHE A 107 11.78 5.23 4.28
CA PHE A 107 12.95 4.90 5.08
C PHE A 107 14.21 5.30 4.32
N ALA A 108 14.29 6.58 3.91
CA ALA A 108 15.42 7.08 3.14
C ALA A 108 16.74 6.71 3.79
N SER A 109 17.80 6.73 3.02
CA SER A 109 19.13 6.56 3.58
C SER A 109 19.50 7.78 4.45
N PRO A 110 19.35 7.72 5.77
CA PRO A 110 19.60 8.86 6.63
C PRO A 110 21.09 9.23 6.67
N MET A 111 21.95 8.43 6.02
CA MET A 111 23.39 8.57 6.14
C MET A 111 23.99 9.59 5.17
N TYR A 112 23.38 9.82 3.99
CA TYR A 112 24.03 10.55 2.93
C TYR A 112 23.17 11.61 2.23
N SER A 113 21.85 11.62 2.41
CA SER A 113 21.01 12.55 1.65
C SER A 113 19.73 12.95 2.41
N ASN A 114 19.59 14.24 2.68
CA ASN A 114 18.33 14.82 3.15
C ASN A 114 17.28 14.91 2.04
N THR A 115 17.65 14.70 0.78
CA THR A 115 16.75 14.75 -0.37
C THR A 115 16.13 13.40 -0.66
N GLY A 116 16.62 12.30 -0.09
CA GLY A 116 16.04 10.97 -0.17
C GLY A 116 14.65 10.89 0.44
N ASP A 117 14.37 11.72 1.44
CA ASP A 117 13.09 11.72 2.18
C ASP A 117 11.87 12.12 1.34
N ILE A 118 12.02 12.40 0.07
CA ILE A 118 10.94 12.70 -0.88
C ILE A 118 10.84 11.68 -2.02
N ILE A 119 11.72 10.68 -2.08
CA ILE A 119 11.75 9.72 -3.17
C ILE A 119 10.98 8.46 -2.74
N ASN A 120 9.74 8.34 -3.20
CA ASN A 120 8.94 7.14 -2.99
C ASN A 120 9.36 6.04 -3.98
N GLN A 121 9.48 6.36 -5.26
CA GLN A 121 9.98 5.46 -6.27
C GLN A 121 10.91 6.19 -7.24
N LEU A 122 12.00 5.56 -7.61
CA LEU A 122 12.89 6.03 -8.65
C LEU A 122 13.55 4.82 -9.31
N TYR A 123 13.08 4.46 -10.51
CA TYR A 123 13.60 3.32 -11.23
C TYR A 123 13.57 3.53 -12.74
N VAL A 124 14.42 2.79 -13.41
CA VAL A 124 14.40 2.60 -14.87
C VAL A 124 14.06 1.16 -15.18
N TYR A 125 13.47 0.92 -16.35
CA TYR A 125 13.22 -0.44 -16.80
C TYR A 125 13.62 -0.65 -18.25
N TRP A 126 13.88 -1.91 -18.57
CA TRP A 126 14.19 -2.39 -19.90
C TRP A 126 13.33 -3.61 -20.26
N ASN A 127 12.49 -3.48 -21.26
CA ASN A 127 11.77 -4.58 -21.91
C ASN A 127 12.73 -5.36 -22.79
N VAL A 128 13.34 -6.41 -22.23
CA VAL A 128 14.29 -7.29 -22.93
C VAL A 128 13.58 -8.01 -24.07
N SER A 129 12.33 -8.37 -23.85
CA SER A 129 11.40 -8.96 -24.80
C SER A 129 9.96 -8.66 -24.39
N ASP A 130 8.99 -9.05 -25.20
CA ASP A 130 7.56 -8.94 -24.85
C ASP A 130 7.16 -9.72 -23.59
N LYS A 131 8.05 -10.58 -23.07
CA LYS A 131 7.80 -11.44 -21.92
C LYS A 131 8.72 -11.18 -20.73
N VAL A 132 9.73 -10.35 -20.89
CA VAL A 132 10.75 -10.14 -19.83
C VAL A 132 11.04 -8.66 -19.71
N THR A 133 10.81 -8.13 -18.50
CA THR A 133 11.19 -6.76 -18.12
C THR A 133 12.19 -6.81 -16.97
N LEU A 134 13.29 -6.08 -17.10
CA LEU A 134 14.25 -5.81 -16.03
C LEU A 134 13.98 -4.42 -15.47
N THR A 135 13.90 -4.29 -14.14
CA THR A 135 13.76 -2.98 -13.46
C THR A 135 14.91 -2.80 -12.50
N PHE A 136 15.52 -1.61 -12.52
CA PHE A 136 16.63 -1.23 -11.64
C PHE A 136 16.36 0.12 -10.98
N GLY A 137 16.47 0.17 -9.66
CA GLY A 137 16.24 1.35 -8.84
C GLY A 137 15.47 1.04 -7.56
N ASN A 138 14.70 2.01 -7.08
CA ASN A 138 13.81 1.87 -5.92
C ASN A 138 12.34 1.82 -6.36
N TRP A 139 11.60 0.84 -5.88
CA TRP A 139 10.17 0.64 -6.15
C TRP A 139 9.40 0.27 -4.87
N ASN A 140 8.09 0.57 -4.84
CA ASN A 140 7.21 0.15 -3.76
C ASN A 140 7.18 -1.38 -3.63
N THR A 141 6.98 -1.86 -2.42
CA THR A 141 6.97 -3.30 -2.14
C THR A 141 6.02 -4.09 -3.04
N PHE A 142 6.35 -5.33 -3.27
CA PHE A 142 5.50 -6.32 -3.92
C PHE A 142 4.71 -7.18 -2.92
N LEU A 143 4.96 -7.00 -1.62
CA LEU A 143 4.21 -7.64 -0.53
C LEU A 143 3.04 -6.75 -0.08
N GLY A 144 2.01 -7.37 0.46
CA GLY A 144 0.86 -6.67 1.01
C GLY A 144 -0.18 -6.27 -0.03
N TYR A 145 -1.40 -6.02 0.44
CA TYR A 145 -2.57 -5.66 -0.37
C TYR A 145 -2.73 -4.14 -0.52
N GLU A 146 -2.45 -3.41 0.56
CA GLU A 146 -2.53 -1.94 0.59
C GLU A 146 -1.27 -1.29 0.02
N VAL A 147 -1.37 -0.03 -0.37
CA VAL A 147 -0.26 0.77 -0.92
C VAL A 147 -0.09 2.08 -0.15
N ILE A 148 1.04 2.75 -0.33
CA ILE A 148 1.36 4.02 0.35
C ILE A 148 0.37 5.11 -0.04
N SER A 149 0.09 5.28 -1.34
CA SER A 149 -0.85 6.30 -1.82
C SER A 149 -2.28 6.00 -1.40
N PRO A 150 -2.98 6.93 -0.71
CA PRO A 150 -4.36 6.72 -0.27
C PRO A 150 -5.35 6.64 -1.44
N ALA A 151 -4.99 7.10 -2.63
CA ALA A 151 -5.80 6.96 -3.83
C ALA A 151 -5.87 5.51 -4.33
N GLY A 152 -4.82 4.71 -4.07
CA GLY A 152 -4.76 3.29 -4.44
C GLY A 152 -5.49 2.35 -3.47
N ASN A 153 -5.85 2.82 -2.27
CA ASN A 153 -6.51 2.03 -1.24
C ASN A 153 -8.01 2.31 -1.18
N PHE A 154 -8.82 1.29 -0.90
CA PHE A 154 -10.24 1.53 -0.61
C PHE A 154 -10.40 2.23 0.75
N ASN A 155 -9.76 1.71 1.81
CA ASN A 155 -9.70 2.37 3.12
C ASN A 155 -8.62 3.46 3.11
N TYR A 156 -8.85 4.58 3.80
CA TYR A 156 -7.86 5.64 3.92
C TYR A 156 -6.81 5.32 5.00
N SER A 157 -7.28 4.84 6.16
CA SER A 157 -6.39 4.29 7.19
C SER A 157 -5.85 2.91 6.79
N THR A 158 -4.66 2.57 7.24
CA THR A 158 -3.98 1.32 6.88
C THR A 158 -4.17 0.21 7.90
N SER A 159 -4.00 -1.03 7.45
CA SER A 159 -3.96 -2.24 8.28
C SER A 159 -2.65 -2.34 9.08
N TYR A 160 -2.61 -3.21 10.08
CA TYR A 160 -1.37 -3.60 10.75
C TYR A 160 -0.47 -4.39 9.80
N LEU A 161 -1.05 -5.29 8.99
CA LEU A 161 -0.30 -6.06 8.00
C LEU A 161 0.48 -5.18 7.04
N PHE A 162 -0.15 -4.14 6.48
CA PHE A 162 0.56 -3.17 5.64
C PHE A 162 1.63 -2.41 6.41
N SER A 163 1.31 -2.00 7.63
CA SER A 163 2.14 -1.08 8.41
C SER A 163 3.44 -1.70 8.91
N TRP A 164 3.47 -3.01 9.05
CA TRP A 164 4.60 -3.76 9.58
C TRP A 164 5.27 -4.67 8.54
N GLY A 165 4.72 -4.74 7.34
CA GLY A 165 5.40 -5.23 6.14
C GLY A 165 6.39 -4.20 5.57
N PRO A 166 7.18 -4.59 4.56
CA PRO A 166 8.11 -3.68 3.88
C PRO A 166 7.36 -2.61 3.08
N PHE A 167 7.95 -1.41 2.93
CA PHE A 167 7.38 -0.33 2.11
C PHE A 167 8.06 -0.20 0.75
N SER A 168 9.38 -0.43 0.67
CA SER A 168 10.14 -0.26 -0.56
C SER A 168 11.29 -1.24 -0.71
N HIS A 169 11.76 -1.38 -1.93
CA HIS A 169 12.92 -2.19 -2.26
C HIS A 169 13.80 -1.46 -3.26
N THR A 170 15.11 -1.50 -3.04
CA THR A 170 16.11 -0.97 -3.97
C THR A 170 16.99 -2.09 -4.49
N GLY A 171 17.02 -2.29 -5.79
CA GLY A 171 17.79 -3.37 -6.38
C GLY A 171 17.51 -3.60 -7.86
N LEU A 172 17.62 -4.86 -8.26
CA LEU A 172 17.30 -5.34 -9.60
C LEU A 172 16.20 -6.39 -9.49
N LYS A 173 15.12 -6.22 -10.26
CA LYS A 173 14.10 -7.25 -10.43
C LYS A 173 13.90 -7.62 -11.90
N ALA A 174 13.47 -8.83 -12.11
CA ALA A 174 13.07 -9.38 -13.40
C ALA A 174 11.63 -9.87 -13.32
N ASP A 175 10.78 -9.33 -14.16
CA ASP A 175 9.38 -9.70 -14.31
C ASP A 175 9.23 -10.56 -15.58
N PHE A 176 8.57 -11.71 -15.46
CA PHE A 176 8.35 -12.69 -16.52
C PHE A 176 6.85 -12.89 -16.77
N ASP A 177 6.41 -12.66 -18.00
CA ASP A 177 5.10 -13.13 -18.47
C ASP A 177 5.23 -14.60 -18.89
N LEU A 178 4.63 -15.49 -18.10
CA LEU A 178 4.62 -16.93 -18.36
C LEU A 178 3.48 -17.37 -19.29
N GLY A 179 2.58 -16.46 -19.65
CA GLY A 179 1.39 -16.72 -20.44
C GLY A 179 0.24 -17.33 -19.63
N SER A 180 -0.95 -17.36 -20.21
CA SER A 180 -2.16 -17.92 -19.57
C SER A 180 -2.45 -17.34 -18.19
N ASP A 181 -2.27 -16.02 -18.04
CA ASP A 181 -2.47 -15.24 -16.81
C ASP A 181 -1.46 -15.54 -15.68
N TRP A 182 -0.40 -16.30 -15.95
CA TRP A 182 0.69 -16.51 -15.01
C TRP A 182 1.81 -15.50 -15.18
N SER A 183 2.36 -15.04 -14.05
CA SER A 183 3.55 -14.21 -13.99
C SER A 183 4.52 -14.67 -12.90
N LEU A 184 5.80 -14.37 -13.08
CA LEU A 184 6.83 -14.59 -12.08
C LEU A 184 7.68 -13.32 -11.98
N MET A 185 7.94 -12.85 -10.77
CA MET A 185 8.95 -11.84 -10.49
C MET A 185 10.05 -12.44 -9.61
N LEU A 186 11.29 -12.12 -9.91
CA LEU A 186 12.46 -12.44 -9.08
C LEU A 186 13.28 -11.19 -8.84
N ALA A 187 13.76 -10.98 -7.62
CA ALA A 187 14.51 -9.79 -7.25
C ALA A 187 15.73 -10.09 -6.36
N VAL A 188 16.78 -9.26 -6.55
CA VAL A 188 17.92 -9.13 -5.65
C VAL A 188 18.01 -7.66 -5.24
N MET A 189 17.98 -7.41 -3.94
CA MET A 189 17.75 -6.07 -3.40
C MET A 189 18.70 -5.79 -2.23
N ASN A 190 18.86 -4.52 -1.89
CA ASN A 190 19.37 -4.14 -0.59
C ASN A 190 18.48 -4.72 0.53
N PRO A 191 18.92 -4.76 1.79
CA PRO A 191 18.01 -5.04 2.90
C PRO A 191 16.76 -4.15 2.82
N THR A 192 15.66 -4.66 3.27
CA THR A 192 14.33 -4.04 3.23
C THR A 192 14.37 -2.57 3.66
N ASP A 193 13.68 -1.72 2.90
CA ASP A 193 13.54 -0.27 3.13
C ASP A 193 14.84 0.56 3.10
N LEU A 194 15.97 -0.03 2.69
CA LEU A 194 17.23 0.70 2.50
C LEU A 194 17.37 1.18 1.05
N THR A 195 17.21 2.49 0.85
CA THR A 195 17.15 3.09 -0.50
C THR A 195 18.54 3.38 -1.12
N GLU A 196 19.58 3.62 -0.33
CA GLU A 196 20.81 4.23 -0.83
C GLU A 196 22.06 3.42 -0.52
N PHE A 197 22.12 2.75 0.61
CA PHE A 197 23.34 2.13 1.09
C PHE A 197 23.06 0.76 1.69
N ASN A 198 23.96 -0.19 1.43
CA ASN A 198 23.91 -1.52 2.03
C ASN A 198 24.99 -1.64 3.11
N PRO A 199 24.71 -1.23 4.36
CA PRO A 199 25.72 -1.22 5.42
C PRO A 199 26.18 -2.62 5.86
N LEU A 200 25.36 -3.65 5.59
CA LEU A 200 25.63 -5.02 6.01
C LEU A 200 26.38 -5.81 4.93
N GLY A 201 26.44 -5.30 3.68
CA GLY A 201 26.98 -6.06 2.54
C GLY A 201 26.22 -7.34 2.23
N LYS A 202 24.96 -7.44 2.69
CA LYS A 202 24.05 -8.57 2.46
C LYS A 202 22.88 -8.11 1.58
N TYR A 203 22.29 -9.05 0.86
CA TYR A 203 21.19 -8.77 -0.05
C TYR A 203 19.95 -9.51 0.36
N ALA A 204 18.80 -8.86 0.17
CA ALA A 204 17.50 -9.48 0.23
C ALA A 204 17.15 -10.13 -1.12
N TYR A 205 16.32 -11.16 -1.07
CA TYR A 205 15.85 -11.90 -2.24
C TYR A 205 14.33 -11.95 -2.22
N GLY A 206 13.71 -11.55 -3.33
CA GLY A 206 12.28 -11.54 -3.51
C GLY A 206 11.83 -12.46 -4.62
N ALA A 207 10.64 -13.04 -4.44
CA ALA A 207 9.92 -13.77 -5.48
C ALA A 207 8.42 -13.51 -5.37
N GLN A 208 7.75 -13.38 -6.50
CA GLN A 208 6.30 -13.28 -6.57
C GLN A 208 5.79 -14.19 -7.69
N LEU A 209 4.89 -15.10 -7.36
CA LEU A 209 4.14 -15.88 -8.34
C LEU A 209 2.74 -15.32 -8.48
N GLY A 210 2.39 -14.86 -9.67
CA GLY A 210 1.09 -14.29 -9.98
C GLY A 210 0.24 -15.21 -10.84
N TYR A 211 -1.05 -15.27 -10.55
CA TYR A 211 -2.05 -15.91 -11.38
C TYR A 211 -3.37 -15.14 -11.35
N SER A 212 -3.78 -14.59 -12.49
CA SER A 212 -5.11 -13.96 -12.64
C SER A 212 -5.46 -12.93 -11.55
N GLY A 213 -4.48 -12.08 -11.13
CA GLY A 213 -4.66 -11.06 -10.10
C GLY A 213 -4.52 -11.57 -8.66
N GLN A 214 -4.07 -12.80 -8.48
CA GLN A 214 -3.69 -13.39 -7.19
C GLN A 214 -2.17 -13.50 -7.13
N TYR A 215 -1.57 -13.25 -5.96
CA TYR A 215 -0.11 -13.24 -5.81
C TYR A 215 0.29 -13.98 -4.54
N LEU A 216 1.25 -14.88 -4.70
CA LEU A 216 2.01 -15.47 -3.60
C LEU A 216 3.40 -14.84 -3.62
N ASN A 217 3.75 -14.18 -2.54
CA ASN A 217 4.97 -13.41 -2.38
C ASN A 217 5.89 -14.08 -1.38
N PHE A 218 7.19 -13.98 -1.62
CA PHE A 218 8.23 -14.43 -0.71
C PHE A 218 9.35 -13.38 -0.66
N LEU A 219 9.76 -13.02 0.53
CA LEU A 219 10.91 -12.16 0.81
C LEU A 219 11.83 -12.85 1.82
N ALA A 220 13.11 -12.89 1.53
CA ALA A 220 14.14 -13.33 2.48
C ALA A 220 15.14 -12.18 2.67
N ASP A 221 15.34 -11.74 3.90
CA ASP A 221 16.23 -10.64 4.24
C ASP A 221 17.04 -10.95 5.51
N ASN A 222 18.35 -11.10 5.35
CA ASN A 222 19.31 -11.24 6.44
C ASN A 222 18.95 -12.31 7.50
N GLY A 223 18.33 -13.40 7.08
CA GLY A 223 17.93 -14.52 7.94
C GLY A 223 16.48 -14.46 8.43
N ALA A 224 15.78 -13.34 8.24
CA ALA A 224 14.34 -13.25 8.34
C ALA A 224 13.68 -13.65 7.02
N PHE A 225 12.39 -13.99 7.06
CA PHE A 225 11.60 -14.17 5.83
C PHE A 225 10.15 -13.79 6.04
N GLU A 226 9.49 -13.43 4.94
CA GLU A 226 8.06 -13.18 4.89
C GLU A 226 7.43 -13.95 3.73
N ILE A 227 6.28 -14.56 4.01
CA ILE A 227 5.38 -15.14 3.01
C ILE A 227 4.08 -14.36 3.08
N ASP A 228 3.66 -13.84 1.95
CA ASP A 228 2.46 -13.03 1.82
C ASP A 228 1.60 -13.52 0.66
N TYR A 229 0.29 -13.54 0.86
CA TYR A 229 -0.69 -13.75 -0.20
C TYR A 229 -1.56 -12.50 -0.33
N THR A 230 -1.66 -11.97 -1.55
CA THR A 230 -2.56 -10.87 -1.88
C THR A 230 -3.40 -11.20 -3.09
N GLY A 231 -4.64 -10.73 -3.11
CA GLY A 231 -5.48 -10.89 -4.26
C GLY A 231 -6.85 -10.29 -4.08
N GLY A 232 -7.68 -10.42 -5.14
CA GLY A 232 -9.04 -9.94 -5.10
C GLY A 232 -9.92 -10.62 -6.15
N PHE A 233 -11.21 -10.67 -5.85
CA PHE A 233 -12.21 -11.35 -6.64
C PHE A 233 -13.39 -10.42 -6.93
N ASP A 234 -13.68 -10.20 -8.21
CA ASP A 234 -14.94 -9.62 -8.66
C ASP A 234 -16.03 -10.71 -8.56
N LEU A 235 -16.70 -10.80 -7.41
CA LEU A 235 -17.75 -11.81 -7.18
C LEU A 235 -19.03 -11.47 -7.93
N SER A 236 -19.24 -10.20 -8.26
CA SER A 236 -20.27 -9.71 -9.16
C SER A 236 -19.89 -8.32 -9.69
N GLU A 237 -20.71 -7.72 -10.58
CA GLU A 237 -20.53 -6.34 -11.06
C GLU A 237 -20.50 -5.27 -9.93
N LYS A 238 -21.04 -5.61 -8.76
CA LYS A 238 -21.16 -4.70 -7.62
C LYS A 238 -20.37 -5.14 -6.39
N PHE A 239 -19.94 -6.38 -6.33
CA PHE A 239 -19.31 -6.92 -5.13
C PHE A 239 -17.89 -7.41 -5.44
N TYR A 240 -16.93 -6.78 -4.79
CA TYR A 240 -15.51 -7.13 -4.82
C TYR A 240 -15.07 -7.62 -3.43
N LEU A 241 -14.19 -8.61 -3.40
CA LEU A 241 -13.55 -9.10 -2.17
C LEU A 241 -12.04 -9.10 -2.36
N GLY A 242 -11.34 -8.22 -1.63
CA GLY A 242 -9.88 -8.28 -1.50
C GLY A 242 -9.47 -9.17 -0.32
N ILE A 243 -8.30 -9.76 -0.42
CA ILE A 243 -7.71 -10.65 0.59
C ILE A 243 -6.23 -10.36 0.74
N ASN A 244 -5.76 -10.33 1.99
CA ASN A 244 -4.35 -10.34 2.33
C ASN A 244 -4.11 -11.34 3.46
N GLY A 245 -2.98 -12.06 3.42
CA GLY A 245 -2.52 -12.90 4.52
C GLY A 245 -1.00 -12.91 4.53
N ALA A 246 -0.38 -12.70 5.68
CA ALA A 246 1.07 -12.64 5.82
C ALA A 246 1.56 -13.43 7.04
N TYR A 247 2.76 -13.94 6.91
CA TYR A 247 3.56 -14.55 7.96
C TYR A 247 4.99 -14.04 7.83
N PHE A 248 5.47 -13.37 8.87
CA PHE A 248 6.85 -12.90 8.98
C PHE A 248 7.55 -13.61 10.14
N ASP A 249 8.74 -14.15 9.88
CA ASP A 249 9.61 -14.79 10.86
C ASP A 249 10.91 -13.97 10.97
N GLY A 250 11.16 -13.46 12.16
CA GLY A 250 12.36 -12.67 12.43
C GLY A 250 13.62 -13.50 12.44
N ALA A 251 14.75 -12.88 12.08
CA ALA A 251 16.05 -13.57 12.05
C ALA A 251 16.48 -14.10 13.42
N ASN A 252 17.08 -15.29 13.47
CA ASN A 252 17.67 -15.90 14.66
C ASN A 252 16.68 -16.09 15.81
N ASP A 253 15.52 -16.66 15.55
CA ASP A 253 14.41 -16.80 16.49
C ASP A 253 13.95 -15.45 17.07
N GLY A 254 14.12 -14.38 16.27
CA GLY A 254 13.62 -13.05 16.59
C GLY A 254 12.11 -12.97 16.51
N PRO A 255 11.50 -11.92 17.07
CA PRO A 255 10.05 -11.77 17.03
C PRO A 255 9.54 -11.60 15.60
N GLY A 256 8.32 -12.06 15.37
CA GLY A 256 7.64 -12.04 14.09
C GLY A 256 6.19 -11.60 14.21
N PHE A 257 5.44 -11.77 13.12
CA PHE A 257 3.99 -11.56 13.11
C PHE A 257 3.30 -12.47 12.09
N TYR A 258 2.01 -12.63 12.27
CA TYR A 258 1.14 -13.23 11.28
C TYR A 258 -0.25 -12.63 11.33
N GLY A 259 -0.97 -12.71 10.23
CA GLY A 259 -2.32 -12.18 10.17
C GLY A 259 -3.01 -12.37 8.84
N ALA A 260 -4.28 -11.96 8.82
CA ALA A 260 -5.08 -11.92 7.60
C ALA A 260 -6.07 -10.77 7.64
N ALA A 261 -6.38 -10.23 6.47
CA ALA A 261 -7.37 -9.18 6.29
C ALA A 261 -8.27 -9.47 5.08
N LEU A 262 -9.54 -9.12 5.21
CA LEU A 262 -10.56 -9.18 4.16
C LEU A 262 -11.07 -7.78 3.88
N TYR A 263 -11.28 -7.48 2.60
CA TYR A 263 -11.72 -6.17 2.10
C TYR A 263 -12.96 -6.31 1.21
N PRO A 264 -14.14 -6.70 1.76
CA PRO A 264 -15.37 -6.70 1.00
C PRO A 264 -15.81 -5.26 0.66
N GLN A 265 -16.17 -5.04 -0.60
CA GLN A 265 -16.64 -3.76 -1.12
C GLN A 265 -17.93 -3.96 -1.92
N TYR A 266 -18.90 -3.07 -1.72
CA TYR A 266 -20.15 -3.08 -2.44
C TYR A 266 -20.43 -1.73 -3.11
N LYS A 267 -20.45 -1.73 -4.44
CA LYS A 267 -20.80 -0.58 -5.27
C LYS A 267 -22.30 -0.33 -5.21
N THR A 268 -22.72 0.67 -4.46
CA THR A 268 -24.14 1.02 -4.32
C THR A 268 -24.65 1.86 -5.50
N SER A 269 -23.76 2.71 -6.07
CA SER A 269 -24.00 3.51 -7.27
C SER A 269 -22.68 3.76 -8.03
N ASP A 270 -22.75 4.47 -9.15
CA ASP A 270 -21.52 4.81 -9.92
C ASP A 270 -20.59 5.77 -9.19
N VAL A 271 -21.10 6.49 -8.19
CA VAL A 271 -20.35 7.50 -7.44
C VAL A 271 -20.16 7.14 -5.97
N PHE A 272 -20.70 6.01 -5.50
CA PHE A 272 -20.57 5.63 -4.09
C PHE A 272 -20.42 4.13 -3.90
N THR A 273 -19.37 3.77 -3.15
CA THR A 273 -19.08 2.41 -2.72
C THR A 273 -18.95 2.37 -1.20
N ILE A 274 -19.47 1.34 -0.58
CA ILE A 274 -19.27 1.05 0.84
C ILE A 274 -18.42 -0.21 0.96
N GLY A 275 -17.51 -0.24 1.92
CA GLY A 275 -16.68 -1.43 2.17
C GLY A 275 -16.23 -1.53 3.61
N LEU A 276 -15.73 -2.68 3.93
CA LEU A 276 -15.22 -3.02 5.25
C LEU A 276 -13.80 -3.58 5.09
N ARG A 277 -12.92 -3.27 6.03
CA ARG A 277 -11.72 -4.06 6.30
C ARG A 277 -11.92 -4.77 7.62
N GLY A 278 -11.80 -6.09 7.62
CA GLY A 278 -11.70 -6.91 8.84
C GLY A 278 -10.34 -7.55 8.88
N GLU A 279 -9.56 -7.28 9.92
CA GLU A 279 -8.18 -7.71 10.07
C GLU A 279 -7.98 -8.41 11.41
N TYR A 280 -7.24 -9.51 11.39
CA TYR A 280 -6.61 -10.10 12.55
C TYR A 280 -5.10 -10.05 12.36
N PHE A 281 -4.39 -9.46 13.33
CA PHE A 281 -2.93 -9.39 13.36
C PHE A 281 -2.45 -9.89 14.72
N ALA A 282 -1.44 -10.75 14.74
CA ALA A 282 -0.86 -11.29 15.95
C ALA A 282 0.67 -11.22 15.89
N GLU A 283 1.26 -10.89 17.00
CA GLU A 283 2.69 -10.93 17.22
C GLU A 283 3.14 -12.35 17.57
N ASP A 284 4.33 -12.72 17.14
CA ASP A 284 5.06 -13.88 17.63
C ASP A 284 6.24 -13.35 18.45
N GLY A 285 6.23 -13.63 19.74
CA GLY A 285 7.12 -13.00 20.71
C GLY A 285 6.75 -11.54 20.98
N ASN A 286 7.73 -10.72 21.30
CA ASN A 286 7.57 -9.28 21.56
C ASN A 286 7.97 -8.47 20.32
N PHE A 287 7.13 -8.47 19.31
CA PHE A 287 7.35 -7.73 18.06
C PHE A 287 7.13 -6.22 18.27
N GLY A 288 6.15 -5.83 19.09
CA GLY A 288 5.91 -4.47 19.51
C GLY A 288 5.03 -3.63 18.59
N ALA A 289 4.37 -4.24 17.61
CA ALA A 289 3.48 -3.58 16.66
C ALA A 289 2.21 -3.04 17.30
N ILE A 290 1.66 -3.78 18.26
CA ILE A 290 0.36 -3.48 18.89
C ILE A 290 0.51 -2.49 20.03
N GLY A 291 1.69 -2.49 20.69
CA GLY A 291 2.01 -1.52 21.75
C GLY A 291 1.52 -1.91 23.15
N THR A 292 1.12 -3.17 23.38
CA THR A 292 0.71 -3.67 24.70
C THR A 292 1.90 -3.81 25.66
N GLY A 293 3.12 -3.98 25.12
CA GLY A 293 4.32 -4.33 25.88
C GLY A 293 4.37 -5.79 26.34
N MET A 294 3.41 -6.60 25.92
CA MET A 294 3.33 -8.04 26.19
C MET A 294 3.79 -8.84 24.98
N SER A 295 4.31 -10.05 25.21
CA SER A 295 4.60 -10.99 24.12
C SER A 295 3.30 -11.63 23.60
N ASP A 296 3.31 -12.04 22.34
CA ASP A 296 2.22 -12.78 21.69
C ASP A 296 0.88 -12.02 21.69
N SER A 297 0.96 -10.69 21.66
CA SER A 297 -0.22 -9.83 21.60
C SER A 297 -0.93 -9.97 20.27
N SER A 298 -2.23 -9.71 20.26
CA SER A 298 -3.03 -9.71 19.04
C SER A 298 -4.02 -8.55 18.99
N VAL A 299 -4.45 -8.19 17.79
CA VAL A 299 -5.47 -7.19 17.54
C VAL A 299 -6.46 -7.69 16.49
N PHE A 300 -7.74 -7.47 16.75
CA PHE A 300 -8.79 -7.55 15.76
C PHE A 300 -9.26 -6.14 15.41
N ALA A 301 -9.02 -5.72 14.18
CA ALA A 301 -9.35 -4.38 13.70
C ALA A 301 -10.46 -4.43 12.65
N VAL A 302 -11.46 -3.57 12.79
CA VAL A 302 -12.56 -3.42 11.83
C VAL A 302 -12.66 -1.98 11.38
N THR A 303 -12.66 -1.73 10.07
CA THR A 303 -12.82 -0.40 9.49
C THR A 303 -13.96 -0.41 8.47
N LEU A 304 -14.99 0.39 8.72
CA LEU A 304 -16.07 0.65 7.78
C LEU A 304 -15.77 1.94 7.02
N THR A 305 -15.74 1.89 5.70
CA THR A 305 -15.43 3.03 4.83
C THR A 305 -16.52 3.24 3.80
N GLY A 306 -16.97 4.49 3.67
CA GLY A 306 -17.67 4.97 2.48
C GLY A 306 -16.66 5.62 1.52
N SER A 307 -16.86 5.48 0.22
CA SER A 307 -16.06 6.15 -0.80
C SER A 307 -16.98 6.86 -1.77
N ALA A 308 -16.98 8.20 -1.74
CA ALA A 308 -17.80 9.06 -2.58
C ALA A 308 -16.93 9.80 -3.60
N THR A 309 -17.20 9.61 -4.89
CA THR A 309 -16.47 10.23 -6.00
C THR A 309 -17.21 11.47 -6.50
N ILE A 310 -16.51 12.62 -6.55
CA ILE A 310 -17.02 13.91 -6.99
C ILE A 310 -16.04 14.51 -8.01
N GLY A 311 -16.15 14.13 -9.28
CA GLY A 311 -15.11 14.42 -10.28
C GLY A 311 -13.80 13.74 -9.89
N ASP A 312 -12.71 14.47 -9.81
CA ASP A 312 -11.39 13.98 -9.45
C ASP A 312 -11.15 13.95 -7.91
N LEU A 313 -12.16 14.34 -7.12
CA LEU A 313 -12.12 14.30 -5.67
C LEU A 313 -12.82 13.04 -5.16
N VAL A 314 -12.17 12.32 -4.25
CA VAL A 314 -12.75 11.22 -3.49
C VAL A 314 -12.81 11.59 -2.01
N VAL A 315 -14.01 11.45 -1.42
CA VAL A 315 -14.24 11.69 0.01
C VAL A 315 -14.50 10.36 0.70
N LYS A 316 -13.75 10.08 1.77
CA LYS A 316 -13.82 8.81 2.51
C LYS A 316 -14.11 9.04 4.00
N PRO A 317 -15.38 8.94 4.45
CA PRO A 317 -15.66 8.76 5.86
C PRO A 317 -15.34 7.34 6.30
N GLU A 318 -14.69 7.18 7.48
CA GLU A 318 -14.36 5.90 8.09
C GLU A 318 -14.77 5.85 9.56
N LEU A 319 -15.21 4.66 10.00
CA LEU A 319 -15.31 4.28 11.40
C LEU A 319 -14.40 3.09 11.62
N ARG A 320 -13.49 3.17 12.59
CA ARG A 320 -12.54 2.12 12.91
C ARG A 320 -12.64 1.73 14.38
N LEU A 321 -12.55 0.43 14.63
CA LEU A 321 -12.45 -0.19 15.94
C LEU A 321 -11.23 -1.12 15.94
N ASP A 322 -10.32 -0.91 16.87
CA ASP A 322 -9.21 -1.80 17.19
C ASP A 322 -9.47 -2.43 18.56
N SER A 323 -9.39 -3.76 18.66
CA SER A 323 -9.56 -4.53 19.89
C SER A 323 -8.35 -5.42 20.10
N THR A 324 -7.57 -5.13 21.11
CA THR A 324 -6.31 -5.80 21.45
C THR A 324 -6.50 -6.84 22.53
N SER A 325 -5.63 -7.86 22.60
CA SER A 325 -5.64 -8.92 23.62
C SER A 325 -5.41 -8.37 25.02
N ASP A 326 -4.61 -7.32 25.14
CA ASP A 326 -4.23 -6.66 26.37
C ASP A 326 -4.37 -5.15 26.22
N ASP A 327 -4.27 -4.38 27.31
CA ASP A 327 -4.42 -2.94 27.26
C ASP A 327 -3.27 -2.28 26.45
N ALA A 328 -3.64 -1.63 25.33
CA ALA A 328 -2.73 -0.91 24.46
C ALA A 328 -3.06 0.59 24.35
N PHE A 329 -4.19 1.00 24.86
CA PHE A 329 -4.74 2.34 24.71
C PHE A 329 -5.08 2.98 26.05
N LEU A 330 -5.35 4.28 26.05
CA LEU A 330 -5.85 5.02 27.19
C LEU A 330 -7.26 5.56 26.90
N ASP A 331 -8.15 5.56 27.87
CA ASP A 331 -9.43 6.23 27.77
C ASP A 331 -9.30 7.77 27.97
N ASN A 332 -10.45 8.48 28.03
CA ASN A 332 -10.45 9.93 28.22
C ASN A 332 -9.86 10.40 29.55
N ASP A 333 -9.85 9.54 30.57
CA ASP A 333 -9.33 9.82 31.90
C ASP A 333 -7.89 9.32 32.08
N GLY A 334 -7.31 8.70 31.05
CA GLY A 334 -5.96 8.14 31.04
C GLY A 334 -5.87 6.74 31.67
N ALA A 335 -7.00 6.04 31.84
CA ALA A 335 -6.99 4.65 32.30
C ALA A 335 -6.70 3.69 31.11
N PRO A 336 -5.92 2.62 31.35
CA PRO A 336 -5.63 1.63 30.31
C PRO A 336 -6.89 0.91 29.82
N ILE A 337 -6.98 0.74 28.50
CA ILE A 337 -8.08 0.02 27.83
C ILE A 337 -7.56 -0.79 26.65
N SER A 338 -8.26 -1.89 26.31
CA SER A 338 -7.92 -2.77 25.20
C SER A 338 -8.69 -2.45 23.91
N THR A 339 -9.46 -1.37 23.85
CA THR A 339 -10.21 -1.01 22.64
C THR A 339 -10.03 0.46 22.31
N LEU A 340 -9.81 0.76 21.02
CA LEU A 340 -9.80 2.12 20.50
C LEU A 340 -10.82 2.23 19.36
N SER A 341 -11.74 3.18 19.46
CA SER A 341 -12.65 3.51 18.37
C SER A 341 -12.40 4.91 17.86
N SER A 342 -12.48 5.10 16.55
CA SER A 342 -12.22 6.39 15.91
C SER A 342 -13.10 6.63 14.70
N PHE A 343 -13.34 7.91 14.44
CA PHE A 343 -13.90 8.44 13.19
C PHE A 343 -12.82 9.14 12.40
N LEU A 344 -12.82 8.98 11.09
CA LEU A 344 -11.95 9.67 10.16
C LEU A 344 -12.75 10.16 8.95
N LEU A 345 -12.42 11.33 8.43
CA LEU A 345 -12.92 11.86 7.17
C LEU A 345 -11.74 12.32 6.34
N ALA A 346 -11.53 11.70 5.20
CA ALA A 346 -10.46 12.08 4.26
C ALA A 346 -11.01 12.65 2.96
N ALA A 347 -10.22 13.51 2.33
CA ALA A 347 -10.45 14.05 1.00
C ALA A 347 -9.18 13.87 0.18
N ILE A 348 -9.27 13.22 -0.98
CA ILE A 348 -8.18 12.84 -1.85
C ILE A 348 -8.49 13.39 -3.23
N TYR A 349 -7.62 14.23 -3.78
CA TYR A 349 -7.70 14.75 -5.15
C TYR A 349 -6.61 14.09 -6.00
N SER A 350 -6.97 13.66 -7.20
CA SER A 350 -6.03 13.06 -8.16
C SER A 350 -6.02 13.84 -9.47
N PHE A 351 -4.88 13.96 -10.12
CA PHE A 351 -4.70 14.67 -11.40
C PHE A 351 -3.77 13.96 -12.35
#